data_facfa1427978ed9774c094a43babfe6f
#
_entry.id   facfa1427978ed9774c094a43babfe6f
#
_cell.length_a   1.000
_cell.length_b   1.000
_cell.length_c   1.000
_cell.angle_alpha   90.00
_cell.angle_beta   90.00
_cell.angle_gamma   90.00
#
_symmetry.space_group_name_H-M   'P 1'
#
loop_
_entity.id
_entity.type
_entity.pdbx_description
1 polymer ?
#
loop_
_entity_poly.entity_id
_entity_poly.type
_entity_poly.pdbx_seq_one_letter_code
_entity_poly.pdbx_strand_id
1 'polypeptide(L)'
;MKKFTLGLLALIGVVLLLAACGSNTAAPDSTNGGSDSAEEDLLAKVQEEGTLTIGTEGTYPPFTFHDETGKLTGFDVEIAEEVASRLGVEAEFLETQWDAMFAGLDAERFDMVANQVGINPERQESYEFSDPYITSTAVLVVPKDSEIQAFEDLEGKLSAQSLTSNYAETAKSFGAEIEGVEGFNQAIELLNSGRVDATVNDNLTVLDFLKQRPEANIEIVDEADDAAQSALLFRKGSGPMIEEVNKALAEMIEDGTYEEISNKWFGENVLE
;
A
#
# COMPACT_ATOMS: atom_id res chain seq x y z
N MET A 1 18.13 -35.19 -49.23
CA MET A 1 17.70 -36.39 -49.96
C MET A 1 16.74 -37.19 -49.11
N LYS A 2 15.58 -37.54 -49.72
CA LYS A 2 14.54 -38.52 -49.33
C LYS A 2 13.71 -38.14 -48.08
N LYS A 3 12.50 -37.67 -48.21
CA LYS A 3 11.24 -38.14 -48.85
C LYS A 3 10.38 -38.97 -47.93
N PHE A 4 9.12 -38.40 -47.66
CA PHE A 4 7.80 -39.01 -47.79
C PHE A 4 7.46 -40.08 -46.73
N THR A 5 6.23 -40.11 -46.18
CA THR A 5 4.83 -40.17 -46.62
C THR A 5 3.91 -40.00 -45.44
N LEU A 6 2.91 -39.19 -45.37
CA LEU A 6 1.51 -39.22 -45.87
C LEU A 6 0.75 -40.52 -45.53
N GLY A 7 -0.26 -40.44 -44.71
CA GLY A 7 -1.24 -41.48 -44.41
C GLY A 7 -2.54 -40.88 -43.91
N LEU A 8 -3.46 -40.68 -44.86
CA LEU A 8 -4.85 -40.22 -44.81
C LEU A 8 -5.75 -41.44 -44.77
N LEU A 9 -6.95 -41.35 -44.17
CA LEU A 9 -8.25 -42.03 -44.41
C LEU A 9 -8.95 -42.29 -43.08
N ALA A 10 -10.02 -41.71 -42.78
CA ALA A 10 -11.42 -41.63 -43.33
C ALA A 10 -12.38 -42.56 -42.61
N LEU A 11 -13.40 -42.02 -42.00
CA LEU A 11 -14.83 -42.01 -42.30
C LEU A 11 -15.73 -43.03 -41.54
N ILE A 12 -17.00 -42.60 -41.38
CA ILE A 12 -18.28 -43.30 -41.05
C ILE A 12 -18.59 -43.26 -39.55
N GLY A 13 -19.58 -42.56 -39.00
CA GLY A 13 -20.93 -42.19 -39.49
C GLY A 13 -21.99 -43.18 -38.96
N VAL A 14 -22.71 -42.87 -37.85
CA VAL A 14 -24.07 -43.37 -37.66
C VAL A 14 -24.90 -42.35 -36.84
N VAL A 15 -25.94 -41.88 -37.52
CA VAL A 15 -27.07 -41.14 -36.98
C VAL A 15 -28.10 -42.12 -36.48
N LEU A 16 -28.66 -41.93 -35.30
CA LEU A 16 -29.94 -42.51 -34.91
C LEU A 16 -30.77 -41.51 -34.08
N LEU A 17 -31.76 -41.00 -34.76
CA LEU A 17 -32.92 -40.28 -34.22
C LEU A 17 -33.88 -41.26 -33.55
N LEU A 18 -34.34 -40.92 -32.34
CA LEU A 18 -35.64 -41.40 -31.84
C LEU A 18 -36.31 -40.29 -31.04
N ALA A 19 -37.38 -39.80 -31.61
CA ALA A 19 -38.35 -38.93 -30.97
C ALA A 19 -39.31 -39.74 -30.13
N ALA A 20 -39.70 -39.26 -28.95
CA ALA A 20 -40.93 -39.60 -28.28
C ALA A 20 -41.45 -38.42 -27.46
N CYS A 21 -42.67 -38.10 -27.74
CA CYS A 21 -43.49 -37.02 -27.15
C CYS A 21 -43.93 -37.30 -25.71
N GLY A 22 -44.15 -36.25 -24.95
CA GLY A 22 -45.38 -36.06 -24.17
C GLY A 22 -45.20 -36.01 -22.65
N SER A 23 -45.29 -34.84 -22.04
CA SER A 23 -46.44 -34.48 -21.19
C SER A 23 -46.11 -33.26 -20.36
N ASN A 24 -46.98 -32.33 -20.42
CA ASN A 24 -47.09 -31.06 -19.72
C ASN A 24 -47.21 -31.26 -18.20
N THR A 25 -46.31 -30.64 -17.42
CA THR A 25 -46.57 -30.22 -16.04
C THR A 25 -45.70 -29.05 -15.64
N ALA A 26 -46.39 -28.05 -15.15
CA ALA A 26 -45.99 -26.83 -14.42
C ALA A 26 -44.49 -26.56 -14.16
N ALA A 27 -44.07 -25.37 -14.57
CA ALA A 27 -42.79 -24.73 -14.19
C ALA A 27 -42.73 -24.52 -12.66
N PRO A 28 -41.60 -24.79 -12.04
CA PRO A 28 -41.16 -24.02 -10.88
C PRO A 28 -40.29 -22.85 -11.35
N ASP A 29 -40.61 -21.75 -10.76
CA ASP A 29 -39.94 -20.47 -10.74
C ASP A 29 -38.39 -20.63 -10.80
N SER A 30 -37.80 -20.15 -11.88
CA SER A 30 -36.34 -20.06 -12.01
C SER A 30 -35.91 -18.90 -11.15
N THR A 31 -35.63 -19.15 -9.88
CA THR A 31 -34.75 -18.29 -9.11
C THR A 31 -33.43 -18.26 -9.86
N ASN A 32 -33.15 -17.07 -10.38
CA ASN A 32 -31.90 -16.65 -10.98
C ASN A 32 -30.81 -16.83 -9.92
N GLY A 33 -30.16 -17.97 -9.91
CA GLY A 33 -28.94 -18.19 -9.17
C GLY A 33 -27.86 -17.38 -9.88
N GLY A 34 -27.70 -16.13 -9.48
CA GLY A 34 -26.44 -15.40 -9.73
C GLY A 34 -25.33 -16.31 -9.20
N SER A 35 -24.35 -16.57 -10.03
CA SER A 35 -23.04 -17.01 -9.57
C SER A 35 -22.42 -15.83 -8.82
N ASP A 36 -22.81 -15.66 -7.55
CA ASP A 36 -21.90 -15.09 -6.58
C ASP A 36 -20.75 -16.12 -6.50
N SER A 37 -19.66 -15.83 -7.18
CA SER A 37 -18.37 -16.26 -6.68
C SER A 37 -18.33 -15.66 -5.27
N ALA A 38 -18.49 -16.49 -4.25
CA ALA A 38 -18.24 -16.05 -2.89
C ALA A 38 -16.82 -15.49 -2.89
N GLU A 39 -16.68 -14.16 -2.82
CA GLU A 39 -15.42 -13.56 -2.44
C GLU A 39 -15.06 -14.24 -1.13
N GLU A 40 -13.90 -14.86 -1.09
CA GLU A 40 -13.44 -15.58 0.09
C GLU A 40 -13.32 -14.53 1.19
N ASP A 41 -14.05 -14.71 2.30
CA ASP A 41 -14.04 -13.75 3.40
C ASP A 41 -12.63 -13.68 3.99
N LEU A 42 -11.94 -12.57 3.75
CA LEU A 42 -10.56 -12.36 4.16
C LEU A 42 -10.37 -12.61 5.65
N LEU A 43 -11.32 -12.19 6.48
CA LEU A 43 -11.27 -12.43 7.93
C LEU A 43 -11.30 -13.93 8.25
N ALA A 44 -12.20 -14.68 7.60
CA ALA A 44 -12.29 -16.13 7.80
C ALA A 44 -11.01 -16.84 7.37
N LYS A 45 -10.43 -16.46 6.22
CA LYS A 45 -9.15 -16.97 5.72
C LYS A 45 -8.02 -16.73 6.75
N VAL A 46 -7.83 -15.49 7.19
CA VAL A 46 -6.76 -15.09 8.13
C VAL A 46 -6.93 -15.83 9.47
N GLN A 47 -8.16 -15.99 9.96
CA GLN A 47 -8.44 -16.74 11.19
C GLN A 47 -8.18 -18.25 11.04
N GLU A 48 -8.48 -18.84 9.88
CA GLU A 48 -8.22 -20.27 9.62
C GLU A 48 -6.71 -20.54 9.47
N GLU A 49 -5.99 -19.66 8.78
CA GLU A 49 -4.53 -19.76 8.59
C GLU A 49 -3.76 -19.42 9.88
N GLY A 50 -4.36 -18.62 10.78
CA GLY A 50 -3.72 -18.12 12.00
C GLY A 50 -2.62 -17.09 11.72
N THR A 51 -2.57 -16.52 10.51
CA THR A 51 -1.53 -15.60 10.05
C THR A 51 -2.15 -14.49 9.22
N LEU A 52 -1.74 -13.24 9.50
CA LEU A 52 -2.03 -12.06 8.69
C LEU A 52 -0.76 -11.70 7.91
N THR A 53 -0.82 -11.80 6.57
CA THR A 53 0.31 -11.41 5.72
C THR A 53 0.24 -9.93 5.39
N ILE A 54 1.36 -9.20 5.59
CA ILE A 54 1.41 -7.74 5.59
C ILE A 54 2.48 -7.24 4.62
N GLY A 55 2.08 -6.49 3.61
CA GLY A 55 2.99 -5.82 2.68
C GLY A 55 3.60 -4.57 3.32
N THR A 56 4.91 -4.41 3.21
CA THR A 56 5.66 -3.25 3.70
C THR A 56 6.96 -3.05 2.92
N GLU A 57 7.63 -1.90 3.02
CA GLU A 57 8.89 -1.65 2.31
C GLU A 57 10.13 -2.16 3.04
N GLY A 58 10.19 -2.03 4.37
CA GLY A 58 11.40 -2.31 5.14
C GLY A 58 12.56 -1.33 4.92
N THR A 59 12.32 -0.22 4.20
CA THR A 59 13.33 0.79 3.84
C THR A 59 12.89 2.24 4.06
N TYR A 60 11.79 2.43 4.79
CA TYR A 60 11.13 3.73 5.02
C TYR A 60 11.04 4.07 6.52
N PRO A 61 12.14 4.48 7.17
CA PRO A 61 12.13 4.91 8.55
C PRO A 61 11.38 6.24 8.72
N PRO A 62 10.71 6.46 9.88
CA PRO A 62 10.63 5.59 11.05
C PRO A 62 9.46 4.58 11.00
N PHE A 63 8.75 4.44 9.86
CA PHE A 63 7.54 3.63 9.73
C PHE A 63 7.84 2.13 9.57
N THR A 64 8.75 1.78 8.66
CA THR A 64 9.12 0.41 8.35
C THR A 64 10.57 0.34 7.87
N PHE A 65 11.45 -0.27 8.64
CA PHE A 65 12.88 -0.34 8.33
C PHE A 65 13.57 -1.45 9.15
N HIS A 66 14.82 -1.75 8.81
CA HIS A 66 15.64 -2.67 9.59
C HIS A 66 16.51 -1.92 10.59
N ASP A 67 16.47 -2.37 11.85
CA ASP A 67 17.38 -1.88 12.88
C ASP A 67 18.83 -2.36 12.65
N GLU A 68 19.76 -1.95 13.54
CA GLU A 68 21.18 -2.33 13.46
C GLU A 68 21.40 -3.86 13.56
N THR A 69 20.44 -4.63 14.07
CA THR A 69 20.49 -6.09 14.15
C THR A 69 19.95 -6.78 12.90
N GLY A 70 19.35 -6.03 12.00
CA GLY A 70 18.67 -6.52 10.82
C GLY A 70 17.23 -6.97 11.08
N LYS A 71 16.65 -6.64 12.24
CA LYS A 71 15.24 -6.91 12.54
C LYS A 71 14.36 -5.82 11.89
N LEU A 72 13.30 -6.24 11.18
CA LEU A 72 12.26 -5.33 10.70
C LEU A 72 11.57 -4.69 11.92
N THR A 73 11.42 -3.37 11.89
CA THR A 73 10.87 -2.55 12.96
C THR A 73 10.31 -1.25 12.39
N GLY A 74 9.64 -0.46 13.22
CA GLY A 74 9.09 0.84 12.85
C GLY A 74 7.69 1.03 13.40
N PHE A 75 7.16 2.24 13.25
CA PHE A 75 5.83 2.58 13.75
C PHE A 75 4.75 1.69 13.13
N ASP A 76 4.73 1.58 11.79
CA ASP A 76 3.75 0.77 11.06
C ASP A 76 3.89 -0.72 11.37
N VAL A 77 5.13 -1.18 11.58
CA VAL A 77 5.39 -2.58 11.97
C VAL A 77 4.76 -2.86 13.33
N GLU A 78 4.96 -1.99 14.32
CA GLU A 78 4.40 -2.19 15.66
C GLU A 78 2.87 -2.06 15.69
N ILE A 79 2.29 -1.11 14.93
CA ILE A 79 0.83 -1.02 14.78
C ILE A 79 0.26 -2.30 14.18
N ALA A 80 0.87 -2.82 13.11
CA ALA A 80 0.41 -4.02 12.44
C ALA A 80 0.61 -5.30 13.28
N GLU A 81 1.71 -5.42 14.01
CA GLU A 81 1.95 -6.51 14.98
C GLU A 81 0.88 -6.51 16.08
N GLU A 82 0.54 -5.34 16.62
CA GLU A 82 -0.47 -5.21 17.67
C GLU A 82 -1.89 -5.51 17.14
N VAL A 83 -2.22 -5.02 15.93
CA VAL A 83 -3.48 -5.36 15.27
C VAL A 83 -3.61 -6.87 15.09
N ALA A 84 -2.60 -7.55 14.54
CA ALA A 84 -2.60 -9.00 14.36
C ALA A 84 -2.76 -9.74 15.70
N SER A 85 -2.06 -9.28 16.75
CA SER A 85 -2.17 -9.82 18.11
C SER A 85 -3.60 -9.75 18.65
N ARG A 86 -4.30 -8.62 18.46
CA ARG A 86 -5.70 -8.44 18.89
C ARG A 86 -6.69 -9.25 18.07
N LEU A 87 -6.38 -9.52 16.80
CA LEU A 87 -7.11 -10.47 15.96
C LEU A 87 -6.86 -11.93 16.35
N GLY A 88 -5.86 -12.20 17.20
CA GLY A 88 -5.48 -13.54 17.64
C GLY A 88 -4.69 -14.34 16.61
N VAL A 89 -3.98 -13.67 15.70
CA VAL A 89 -3.18 -14.26 14.63
C VAL A 89 -1.72 -13.76 14.67
N GLU A 90 -0.81 -14.43 13.97
CA GLU A 90 0.59 -13.99 13.82
C GLU A 90 0.70 -13.00 12.64
N ALA A 91 1.55 -11.96 12.79
CA ALA A 91 1.90 -11.03 11.72
C ALA A 91 3.07 -11.60 10.91
N GLU A 92 2.93 -11.72 9.59
CA GLU A 92 3.99 -12.09 8.67
C GLU A 92 4.21 -10.97 7.65
N PHE A 93 5.41 -10.34 7.69
CA PHE A 93 5.74 -9.21 6.81
C PHE A 93 6.39 -9.68 5.52
N LEU A 94 5.91 -9.15 4.40
CA LEU A 94 6.44 -9.38 3.05
C LEU A 94 6.95 -8.05 2.48
N GLU A 95 8.27 -7.93 2.40
CA GLU A 95 8.90 -6.70 1.93
C GLU A 95 8.82 -6.58 0.41
N THR A 96 8.41 -5.40 -0.05
CA THR A 96 8.36 -5.05 -1.47
C THR A 96 8.50 -3.54 -1.66
N GLN A 97 8.98 -3.10 -2.81
CA GLN A 97 9.09 -1.68 -3.13
C GLN A 97 7.71 -1.03 -3.27
N TRP A 98 7.62 0.28 -2.95
CA TRP A 98 6.38 1.03 -3.01
C TRP A 98 5.62 0.87 -4.33
N ASP A 99 6.28 1.06 -5.47
CA ASP A 99 5.65 1.00 -6.78
C ASP A 99 5.10 -0.40 -7.16
N ALA A 100 5.50 -1.45 -6.42
CA ALA A 100 4.99 -2.81 -6.58
C ALA A 100 3.97 -3.22 -5.50
N MET A 101 3.74 -2.36 -4.49
CA MET A 101 2.91 -2.66 -3.32
C MET A 101 1.46 -2.97 -3.70
N PHE A 102 0.84 -2.09 -4.47
CA PHE A 102 -0.57 -2.23 -4.88
C PHE A 102 -0.78 -3.47 -5.75
N ALA A 103 0.12 -3.71 -6.72
CA ALA A 103 0.06 -4.91 -7.54
C ALA A 103 0.28 -6.20 -6.72
N GLY A 104 1.08 -6.14 -5.64
CA GLY A 104 1.25 -7.24 -4.70
C GLY A 104 -0.03 -7.54 -3.92
N LEU A 105 -0.74 -6.51 -3.48
CA LEU A 105 -2.03 -6.61 -2.80
C LEU A 105 -3.11 -7.18 -3.74
N ASP A 106 -3.19 -6.68 -4.98
CA ASP A 106 -4.13 -7.15 -5.99
C ASP A 106 -3.89 -8.63 -6.37
N ALA A 107 -2.62 -9.05 -6.37
CA ALA A 107 -2.22 -10.43 -6.63
C ALA A 107 -2.29 -11.35 -5.39
N GLU A 108 -2.89 -10.87 -4.30
CA GLU A 108 -3.08 -11.61 -3.04
C GLU A 108 -1.76 -12.17 -2.45
N ARG A 109 -0.63 -11.47 -2.70
CA ARG A 109 0.65 -11.83 -2.10
C ARG A 109 0.68 -11.55 -0.60
N PHE A 110 -0.12 -10.59 -0.17
CA PHE A 110 -0.38 -10.24 1.21
C PHE A 110 -1.82 -9.76 1.37
N ASP A 111 -2.30 -9.77 2.58
CA ASP A 111 -3.70 -9.52 2.94
C ASP A 111 -3.96 -8.03 3.22
N MET A 112 -2.97 -7.35 3.75
CA MET A 112 -3.00 -5.97 4.21
C MET A 112 -1.70 -5.26 3.85
N VAL A 113 -1.74 -3.94 3.69
CA VAL A 113 -0.54 -3.10 3.59
C VAL A 113 -0.45 -2.20 4.82
N ALA A 114 0.72 -2.20 5.46
CA ALA A 114 1.12 -1.26 6.50
C ALA A 114 2.42 -0.57 6.07
N ASN A 115 2.29 0.61 5.49
CA ASN A 115 3.38 1.41 4.91
C ASN A 115 3.00 2.88 4.73
N GLN A 116 2.40 3.47 5.75
CA GLN A 116 1.95 4.87 5.75
C GLN A 116 1.15 5.24 4.49
N VAL A 117 0.17 4.39 4.14
CA VAL A 117 -0.60 4.57 2.91
C VAL A 117 -1.61 5.70 3.06
N GLY A 118 -1.31 6.85 2.45
CA GLY A 118 -2.20 8.01 2.45
C GLY A 118 -3.56 7.70 1.81
N ILE A 119 -4.62 8.11 2.48
CA ILE A 119 -5.99 8.03 1.99
C ILE A 119 -6.20 9.14 0.95
N ASN A 120 -6.56 8.78 -0.27
CA ASN A 120 -6.96 9.72 -1.31
C ASN A 120 -8.12 9.17 -2.16
N PRO A 121 -8.85 10.02 -2.90
CA PRO A 121 -10.01 9.59 -3.69
C PRO A 121 -9.66 8.52 -4.75
N GLU A 122 -8.52 8.62 -5.41
CA GLU A 122 -8.11 7.68 -6.45
C GLU A 122 -7.90 6.26 -5.87
N ARG A 123 -7.21 6.17 -4.74
CA ARG A 123 -7.01 4.89 -4.05
C ARG A 123 -8.31 4.33 -3.50
N GLN A 124 -9.21 5.19 -3.00
CA GLN A 124 -10.52 4.77 -2.50
C GLN A 124 -11.44 4.21 -3.60
N GLU A 125 -11.22 4.51 -4.88
CA GLU A 125 -11.93 3.88 -5.99
C GLU A 125 -11.61 2.38 -6.10
N SER A 126 -10.35 2.00 -5.86
CA SER A 126 -9.84 0.63 -6.08
C SER A 126 -9.64 -0.19 -4.81
N TYR A 127 -9.47 0.46 -3.66
CA TYR A 127 -9.11 -0.16 -2.39
C TYR A 127 -10.04 0.26 -1.25
N GLU A 128 -9.91 -0.43 -0.13
CA GLU A 128 -10.56 -0.10 1.14
C GLU A 128 -9.51 0.19 2.21
N PHE A 129 -9.86 0.99 3.19
CA PHE A 129 -8.98 1.45 4.23
C PHE A 129 -9.57 1.17 5.61
N SER A 130 -8.71 0.94 6.60
CA SER A 130 -9.09 1.05 8.01
C SER A 130 -9.41 2.50 8.37
N ASP A 131 -9.82 2.72 9.61
CA ASP A 131 -9.75 4.04 10.22
C ASP A 131 -8.30 4.54 10.21
N PRO A 132 -8.07 5.86 10.06
CA PRO A 132 -6.72 6.41 10.00
C PRO A 132 -6.00 6.22 11.34
N TYR A 133 -4.68 5.98 11.26
CA TYR A 133 -3.81 5.87 12.44
C TYR A 133 -2.63 6.85 12.42
N ILE A 134 -2.50 7.68 11.38
CA ILE A 134 -1.53 8.77 11.26
C ILE A 134 -2.20 9.97 10.63
N THR A 135 -1.87 11.16 11.15
CA THR A 135 -2.12 12.46 10.50
C THR A 135 -0.77 13.15 10.35
N SER A 136 -0.39 13.51 9.13
CA SER A 136 0.91 14.13 8.82
C SER A 136 0.80 15.04 7.61
N THR A 137 1.85 15.79 7.31
CA THR A 137 1.88 16.74 6.18
C THR A 137 2.97 16.38 5.18
N ALA A 138 2.78 16.78 3.93
CA ALA A 138 3.83 16.71 2.93
C ALA A 138 4.76 17.93 3.07
N VAL A 139 6.09 17.70 3.01
CA VAL A 139 7.10 18.77 3.06
C VAL A 139 7.95 18.76 1.82
N LEU A 140 8.34 19.96 1.40
CA LEU A 140 9.28 20.19 0.31
C LEU A 140 10.71 20.21 0.85
N VAL A 141 11.56 19.32 0.35
CA VAL A 141 12.94 19.14 0.76
C VAL A 141 13.87 19.49 -0.39
N VAL A 142 14.85 20.32 -0.10
CA VAL A 142 15.85 20.83 -1.06
C VAL A 142 17.25 20.83 -0.45
N PRO A 143 18.33 20.96 -1.24
CA PRO A 143 19.66 21.28 -0.72
C PRO A 143 19.67 22.65 0.00
N LYS A 144 20.46 22.80 1.07
CA LYS A 144 20.55 24.04 1.89
C LYS A 144 20.96 25.30 1.12
N ASP A 145 21.52 25.15 -0.06
CA ASP A 145 21.96 26.27 -0.94
C ASP A 145 21.01 26.43 -2.15
N SER A 146 19.81 25.84 -2.09
CA SER A 146 18.79 25.92 -3.14
C SER A 146 18.15 27.31 -3.22
N GLU A 147 17.78 27.72 -4.43
CA GLU A 147 16.96 28.91 -4.66
C GLU A 147 15.46 28.63 -4.51
N ILE A 148 15.05 27.33 -4.42
CA ILE A 148 13.67 26.90 -4.21
C ILE A 148 13.30 27.17 -2.75
N GLN A 149 12.17 27.88 -2.53
CA GLN A 149 11.72 28.27 -1.18
C GLN A 149 10.25 27.85 -0.93
N ALA A 150 9.50 27.49 -1.97
CA ALA A 150 8.10 27.09 -1.87
C ALA A 150 7.76 26.06 -2.94
N PHE A 151 6.61 25.40 -2.79
CA PHE A 151 6.12 24.44 -3.78
C PHE A 151 5.94 25.07 -5.17
N GLU A 152 5.56 26.36 -5.24
CA GLU A 152 5.39 27.10 -6.48
C GLU A 152 6.69 27.24 -7.29
N ASP A 153 7.84 27.14 -6.65
CA ASP A 153 9.15 27.19 -7.31
C ASP A 153 9.53 25.89 -8.02
N LEU A 154 8.70 24.85 -7.90
CA LEU A 154 8.91 23.54 -8.53
C LEU A 154 8.65 23.51 -10.03
N GLU A 155 8.06 24.56 -10.64
CA GLU A 155 7.78 24.58 -12.09
C GLU A 155 9.07 24.38 -12.91
N GLY A 156 9.11 23.27 -13.68
CA GLY A 156 10.27 22.89 -14.51
C GLY A 156 11.48 22.41 -13.73
N LYS A 157 11.37 22.17 -12.44
CA LYS A 157 12.42 21.57 -11.61
C LYS A 157 12.31 20.05 -11.60
N LEU A 158 13.41 19.35 -11.36
CA LEU A 158 13.46 17.90 -11.29
C LEU A 158 13.31 17.45 -9.83
N SER A 159 12.24 16.73 -9.55
CA SER A 159 11.93 16.17 -8.22
C SER A 159 12.06 14.64 -8.22
N ALA A 160 12.80 14.09 -7.24
CA ALA A 160 12.94 12.63 -7.08
C ALA A 160 11.75 12.06 -6.30
N GLN A 161 11.02 11.10 -6.87
CA GLN A 161 9.81 10.53 -6.27
C GLN A 161 9.63 9.05 -6.64
N SER A 162 9.04 8.27 -5.75
CA SER A 162 8.42 6.98 -6.13
C SER A 162 7.20 7.28 -7.01
N LEU A 163 7.13 6.65 -8.19
CA LEU A 163 6.27 7.11 -9.30
C LEU A 163 4.77 7.09 -8.98
N THR A 164 4.33 6.17 -8.10
CA THR A 164 2.92 5.98 -7.70
C THR A 164 2.58 6.61 -6.35
N SER A 165 3.51 7.42 -5.77
CA SER A 165 3.28 8.08 -4.50
C SER A 165 2.41 9.33 -4.65
N ASN A 166 1.62 9.65 -3.61
CA ASN A 166 0.92 10.92 -3.50
C ASN A 166 1.88 12.12 -3.50
N TYR A 167 3.12 11.95 -3.06
CA TYR A 167 4.15 13.00 -3.11
C TYR A 167 4.62 13.29 -4.54
N ALA A 168 4.64 12.27 -5.43
CA ALA A 168 4.86 12.50 -6.86
C ALA A 168 3.71 13.31 -7.49
N GLU A 169 2.47 13.07 -7.08
CA GLU A 169 1.31 13.84 -7.53
C GLU A 169 1.38 15.27 -7.03
N THR A 170 1.74 15.47 -5.75
CA THR A 170 1.96 16.81 -5.19
C THR A 170 3.02 17.55 -5.99
N ALA A 171 4.21 16.98 -6.19
CA ALA A 171 5.28 17.63 -6.96
C ALA A 171 4.84 17.97 -8.40
N LYS A 172 4.15 17.06 -9.09
CA LYS A 172 3.60 17.28 -10.44
C LYS A 172 2.57 18.41 -10.48
N SER A 173 1.75 18.53 -9.44
CA SER A 173 0.72 19.57 -9.38
C SER A 173 1.30 20.98 -9.36
N PHE A 174 2.55 21.13 -8.90
CA PHE A 174 3.33 22.37 -8.93
C PHE A 174 4.29 22.45 -10.13
N GLY A 175 4.13 21.56 -11.11
CA GLY A 175 4.88 21.63 -12.38
C GLY A 175 6.25 20.99 -12.37
N ALA A 176 6.61 20.19 -11.35
CA ALA A 176 7.87 19.45 -11.33
C ALA A 176 7.92 18.34 -12.39
N GLU A 177 9.11 18.13 -12.97
CA GLU A 177 9.44 16.91 -13.69
C GLU A 177 9.87 15.83 -12.68
N ILE A 178 9.47 14.57 -12.90
CA ILE A 178 9.73 13.50 -11.93
C ILE A 178 10.87 12.61 -12.39
N GLU A 179 11.88 12.48 -11.54
CA GLU A 179 12.89 11.43 -11.60
C GLU A 179 12.43 10.27 -10.70
N GLY A 180 12.20 9.10 -11.29
CA GLY A 180 11.73 7.92 -10.58
C GLY A 180 12.79 7.31 -9.67
N VAL A 181 12.45 7.09 -8.41
CA VAL A 181 13.30 6.44 -7.40
C VAL A 181 12.53 5.35 -6.66
N GLU A 182 13.26 4.41 -6.06
CA GLU A 182 12.67 3.31 -5.29
C GLU A 182 12.16 3.75 -3.90
N GLY A 183 12.62 4.90 -3.38
CA GLY A 183 12.19 5.42 -2.08
C GLY A 183 12.99 6.63 -1.62
N PHE A 184 12.66 7.09 -0.40
CA PHE A 184 13.18 8.34 0.18
C PHE A 184 14.72 8.38 0.26
N ASN A 185 15.36 7.29 0.67
CA ASN A 185 16.83 7.25 0.79
C ASN A 185 17.52 7.53 -0.56
N GLN A 186 17.00 6.97 -1.66
CA GLN A 186 17.54 7.21 -2.99
C GLN A 186 17.26 8.65 -3.46
N ALA A 187 16.09 9.23 -3.12
CA ALA A 187 15.82 10.64 -3.39
C ALA A 187 16.85 11.56 -2.73
N ILE A 188 17.17 11.31 -1.46
CA ILE A 188 18.20 12.06 -0.73
C ILE A 188 19.60 11.89 -1.35
N GLU A 189 19.95 10.72 -1.85
CA GLU A 189 21.22 10.50 -2.56
C GLU A 189 21.29 11.32 -3.85
N LEU A 190 20.20 11.40 -4.61
CA LEU A 190 20.13 12.23 -5.82
C LEU A 190 20.20 13.71 -5.50
N LEU A 191 19.52 14.20 -4.45
CA LEU A 191 19.62 15.56 -3.96
C LEU A 191 21.07 15.92 -3.57
N ASN A 192 21.71 15.10 -2.74
CA ASN A 192 23.09 15.34 -2.29
C ASN A 192 24.11 15.32 -3.43
N SER A 193 23.82 14.60 -4.51
CA SER A 193 24.68 14.55 -5.70
C SER A 193 24.36 15.63 -6.75
N GLY A 194 23.36 16.48 -6.50
CA GLY A 194 22.91 17.54 -7.43
C GLY A 194 22.32 17.01 -8.73
N ARG A 195 21.75 15.81 -8.70
CA ARG A 195 21.07 15.20 -9.85
C ARG A 195 19.62 15.60 -9.97
N VAL A 196 19.00 15.97 -8.86
CA VAL A 196 17.64 16.51 -8.78
C VAL A 196 17.65 17.77 -7.94
N ASP A 197 16.64 18.61 -8.10
CA ASP A 197 16.52 19.89 -7.44
C ASP A 197 15.76 19.79 -6.10
N ALA A 198 14.81 18.85 -6.00
CA ALA A 198 13.91 18.70 -4.86
C ALA A 198 13.44 17.26 -4.64
N THR A 199 12.84 17.02 -3.48
CA THR A 199 11.93 15.89 -3.23
C THR A 199 10.79 16.36 -2.32
N VAL A 200 9.64 15.72 -2.42
CA VAL A 200 8.51 15.89 -1.51
C VAL A 200 8.34 14.60 -0.73
N ASN A 201 8.17 14.70 0.58
CA ASN A 201 7.96 13.51 1.41
C ASN A 201 7.19 13.87 2.69
N ASP A 202 6.91 12.87 3.51
CA ASP A 202 6.27 13.02 4.81
C ASP A 202 7.14 13.79 5.79
N ASN A 203 6.55 14.72 6.55
CA ASN A 203 7.27 15.53 7.53
C ASN A 203 7.92 14.66 8.62
N LEU A 204 7.23 13.61 9.10
CA LEU A 204 7.75 12.73 10.14
C LEU A 204 9.01 11.97 9.65
N THR A 205 9.00 11.49 8.39
CA THR A 205 10.18 10.87 7.77
C THR A 205 11.35 11.84 7.65
N VAL A 206 11.10 13.05 7.16
CA VAL A 206 12.17 14.04 6.95
C VAL A 206 12.74 14.52 8.29
N LEU A 207 11.89 14.76 9.28
CA LEU A 207 12.33 15.17 10.62
C LEU A 207 13.13 14.07 11.32
N ASP A 208 12.71 12.80 11.22
CA ASP A 208 13.49 11.67 11.74
C ASP A 208 14.86 11.57 11.05
N PHE A 209 14.88 11.67 9.72
CA PHE A 209 16.15 11.68 8.96
C PHE A 209 17.10 12.81 9.40
N LEU A 210 16.60 14.04 9.54
CA LEU A 210 17.39 15.19 9.97
C LEU A 210 17.87 15.07 11.42
N LYS A 211 17.06 14.44 12.30
CA LYS A 211 17.44 14.15 13.69
C LYS A 211 18.60 13.14 13.76
N GLN A 212 18.57 12.13 12.89
CA GLN A 212 19.63 11.12 12.81
C GLN A 212 20.88 11.61 12.08
N ARG A 213 20.72 12.55 11.13
CA ARG A 213 21.79 13.09 10.28
C ARG A 213 21.78 14.62 10.24
N PRO A 214 22.10 15.28 11.37
CA PRO A 214 22.03 16.75 11.48
C PRO A 214 23.00 17.47 10.55
N GLU A 215 24.04 16.77 10.06
CA GLU A 215 24.99 17.29 9.08
C GLU A 215 24.52 17.21 7.62
N ALA A 216 23.38 16.58 7.36
CA ALA A 216 22.85 16.43 6.00
C ALA A 216 22.69 17.81 5.33
N ASN A 217 23.06 17.88 4.04
CA ASN A 217 22.99 19.13 3.26
C ASN A 217 21.60 19.32 2.63
N ILE A 218 20.55 19.06 3.40
CA ILE A 218 19.16 19.29 2.99
C ILE A 218 18.42 20.08 4.06
N GLU A 219 17.32 20.72 3.65
CA GLU A 219 16.40 21.42 4.53
C GLU A 219 14.96 21.33 4.02
N ILE A 220 14.02 21.46 4.94
CA ILE A 220 12.61 21.66 4.63
C ILE A 220 12.42 23.16 4.37
N VAL A 221 11.85 23.51 3.22
CA VAL A 221 11.61 24.93 2.85
C VAL A 221 10.13 25.27 2.80
N ASP A 222 9.26 24.26 2.68
CA ASP A 222 7.83 24.47 2.64
C ASP A 222 7.09 23.23 3.13
N GLU A 223 5.84 23.41 3.57
CA GLU A 223 4.94 22.38 4.09
C GLU A 223 3.55 22.58 3.49
N ALA A 224 2.89 21.50 3.10
CA ALA A 224 1.54 21.54 2.54
C ALA A 224 0.53 22.04 3.59
N ASP A 225 -0.44 22.87 3.15
CA ASP A 225 -1.46 23.46 4.02
C ASP A 225 -2.41 22.41 4.62
N ASP A 226 -2.64 21.31 3.89
CA ASP A 226 -3.58 20.25 4.28
C ASP A 226 -2.83 19.02 4.80
N ALA A 227 -3.17 18.62 6.04
CA ALA A 227 -2.71 17.36 6.59
C ALA A 227 -3.38 16.17 5.87
N ALA A 228 -2.61 15.13 5.63
CA ALA A 228 -3.06 13.88 5.06
C ALA A 228 -3.21 12.81 6.16
N GLN A 229 -4.19 11.94 6.00
CA GLN A 229 -4.37 10.78 6.86
C GLN A 229 -3.88 9.52 6.17
N SER A 230 -3.20 8.65 6.92
CA SER A 230 -2.76 7.34 6.47
C SER A 230 -3.45 6.23 7.24
N ALA A 231 -3.72 5.12 6.57
CA ALA A 231 -4.45 3.98 7.11
C ALA A 231 -3.90 2.64 6.58
N LEU A 232 -4.30 1.55 7.20
CA LEU A 232 -4.04 0.19 6.70
C LEU A 232 -4.89 -0.05 5.46
N LEU A 233 -4.28 -0.59 4.41
CA LEU A 233 -4.90 -0.74 3.09
C LEU A 233 -5.27 -2.19 2.82
N PHE A 234 -6.44 -2.36 2.21
CA PHE A 234 -7.02 -3.67 1.87
C PHE A 234 -7.57 -3.67 0.44
N ARG A 235 -7.74 -4.87 -0.13
CA ARG A 235 -8.53 -5.04 -1.35
C ARG A 235 -10.00 -4.70 -1.10
N LYS A 236 -10.73 -4.38 -2.17
CA LYS A 236 -12.21 -4.28 -2.12
C LYS A 236 -12.83 -5.60 -1.64
N GLY A 237 -13.91 -5.49 -0.89
CA GLY A 237 -14.62 -6.64 -0.33
C GLY A 237 -14.06 -7.11 1.02
N SER A 238 -13.10 -6.38 1.62
CA SER A 238 -12.49 -6.73 2.91
C SER A 238 -13.26 -6.20 4.14
N GLY A 239 -14.52 -5.77 3.96
CA GLY A 239 -15.32 -5.11 5.01
C GLY A 239 -15.28 -5.80 6.38
N PRO A 240 -15.56 -7.12 6.51
CA PRO A 240 -15.49 -7.80 7.80
C PRO A 240 -14.11 -7.76 8.47
N MET A 241 -13.03 -7.84 7.67
CA MET A 241 -11.65 -7.72 8.17
C MET A 241 -11.39 -6.31 8.68
N ILE A 242 -11.81 -5.30 7.92
CA ILE A 242 -11.65 -3.88 8.29
C ILE A 242 -12.41 -3.53 9.57
N GLU A 243 -13.61 -4.06 9.78
CA GLU A 243 -14.37 -3.87 11.01
C GLU A 243 -13.60 -4.38 12.24
N GLU A 244 -13.00 -5.57 12.17
CA GLU A 244 -12.19 -6.10 13.29
C GLU A 244 -10.85 -5.35 13.46
N VAL A 245 -10.23 -4.90 12.37
CA VAL A 245 -9.03 -4.05 12.42
C VAL A 245 -9.35 -2.70 13.07
N ASN A 246 -10.44 -2.05 12.69
CA ASN A 246 -10.85 -0.77 13.28
C ASN A 246 -11.16 -0.91 14.76
N LYS A 247 -11.77 -2.03 15.15
CA LYS A 247 -12.00 -2.34 16.56
C LYS A 247 -10.66 -2.51 17.31
N ALA A 248 -9.69 -3.22 16.73
CA ALA A 248 -8.35 -3.35 17.32
C ALA A 248 -7.66 -1.98 17.48
N LEU A 249 -7.71 -1.11 16.46
CA LEU A 249 -7.18 0.26 16.53
C LEU A 249 -7.87 1.09 17.62
N ALA A 250 -9.20 1.02 17.72
CA ALA A 250 -9.96 1.72 18.75
C ALA A 250 -9.60 1.23 20.18
N GLU A 251 -9.43 -0.08 20.37
CA GLU A 251 -8.99 -0.67 21.63
C GLU A 251 -7.57 -0.21 21.99
N MET A 252 -6.64 -0.12 21.02
CA MET A 252 -5.29 0.41 21.23
C MET A 252 -5.31 1.88 21.70
N ILE A 253 -6.21 2.67 21.16
CA ILE A 253 -6.39 4.08 21.56
C ILE A 253 -6.97 4.15 22.98
N GLU A 254 -7.98 3.32 23.29
CA GLU A 254 -8.67 3.34 24.59
C GLU A 254 -7.76 2.89 25.74
N ASP A 255 -6.93 1.86 25.52
CA ASP A 255 -6.06 1.31 26.56
C ASP A 255 -4.68 1.97 26.64
N GLY A 256 -4.37 2.91 25.73
CA GLY A 256 -3.13 3.69 25.69
C GLY A 256 -1.98 3.03 24.91
N THR A 257 -2.16 1.84 24.38
CA THR A 257 -1.12 1.15 23.58
C THR A 257 -0.71 1.96 22.36
N TYR A 258 -1.69 2.59 21.68
CA TYR A 258 -1.41 3.49 20.55
C TYR A 258 -0.51 4.66 20.97
N GLU A 259 -0.85 5.32 22.07
CA GLU A 259 -0.07 6.45 22.59
C GLU A 259 1.35 6.04 22.97
N GLU A 260 1.54 4.85 23.57
CA GLU A 260 2.87 4.32 23.89
C GLU A 260 3.71 4.11 22.62
N ILE A 261 3.14 3.50 21.56
CA ILE A 261 3.81 3.28 20.28
C ILE A 261 4.13 4.64 19.62
N SER A 262 3.15 5.56 19.53
CA SER A 262 3.33 6.87 18.92
C SER A 262 4.42 7.70 19.63
N ASN A 263 4.38 7.78 20.96
CA ASN A 263 5.40 8.47 21.75
C ASN A 263 6.80 7.84 21.61
N LYS A 264 6.88 6.53 21.47
CA LYS A 264 8.16 5.84 21.25
C LYS A 264 8.85 6.31 19.96
N TRP A 265 8.11 6.45 18.88
CA TRP A 265 8.65 6.78 17.57
C TRP A 265 8.77 8.28 17.32
N PHE A 266 7.77 9.06 17.70
CA PHE A 266 7.67 10.48 17.37
C PHE A 266 7.81 11.41 18.58
N GLY A 267 7.62 10.91 19.80
CA GLY A 267 7.63 11.73 21.01
C GLY A 267 6.30 12.48 21.25
N GLU A 268 5.30 12.20 20.42
CA GLU A 268 3.96 12.80 20.48
C GLU A 268 2.92 11.84 19.89
N ASN A 269 1.63 12.18 20.04
CA ASN A 269 0.52 11.48 19.42
C ASN A 269 0.34 11.99 17.98
N VAL A 270 0.52 11.11 16.97
CA VAL A 270 0.42 11.46 15.54
C VAL A 270 -0.93 11.09 14.92
N LEU A 271 -1.93 10.79 15.73
CA LEU A 271 -3.30 10.53 15.28
C LEU A 271 -4.07 11.83 14.99
N GLU A 272 -3.80 12.90 15.73
CA GLU A 272 -4.52 14.18 15.72
C GLU A 272 -3.84 15.26 14.88
#